data_4c24e879d9c47cff8966e3f12f4355c4
#
_entry.id   4c24e879d9c47cff8966e3f12f4355c4
#
_cell.length_a   1.000
_cell.length_b   1.000
_cell.length_c   1.000
_cell.angle_alpha   90.00
_cell.angle_beta   90.00
_cell.angle_gamma   90.00
#
_symmetry.space_group_name_H-M   'P 1'
#
loop_
_entity.id
_entity.type
_entity.pdbx_description
1 polymer ?
#
loop_
_entity_poly.entity_id
_entity_poly.type
_entity_poly.pdbx_seq_one_letter_code
_entity_poly.pdbx_strand_id
1 'polypeptide(L)'
;MVLFSCSEKQDNIVISQEFINQEWSRFEYLEGQYKLSKAPSIFDIIMEVTVTDEYPSRYETHQQEAPLSFNLTIKNPNSSGSRSKDFNFKLKDKEGIWRAEKKEGAYTFRLPIMSEVTLNENGIYNFKIENKYPKDPLCGIKSMTLMCIDSKWKY
;
A
#
# COMPACT_ATOMS: atom_id res chain seq x y z
N MET A 1 -12.67 20.72 -17.68
CA MET A 1 -12.10 20.83 -16.34
C MET A 1 -12.17 19.48 -15.60
N VAL A 2 -11.05 19.01 -15.16
CA VAL A 2 -10.87 17.61 -14.75
C VAL A 2 -10.88 17.44 -13.24
N LEU A 3 -11.23 18.49 -12.50
CA LEU A 3 -11.08 18.52 -11.04
C LEU A 3 -12.01 17.55 -10.30
N PHE A 4 -13.17 17.25 -10.85
CA PHE A 4 -14.15 16.39 -10.16
C PHE A 4 -13.73 14.93 -10.10
N SER A 5 -13.17 14.39 -11.17
CA SER A 5 -12.72 13.00 -11.16
C SER A 5 -11.54 12.78 -10.21
N CYS A 6 -10.69 13.80 -10.01
CA CYS A 6 -9.60 13.73 -9.04
C CYS A 6 -10.12 13.73 -7.60
N SER A 7 -11.17 14.50 -7.29
CA SER A 7 -11.77 14.53 -5.97
C SER A 7 -12.33 13.17 -5.57
N GLU A 8 -13.05 12.52 -6.47
CA GLU A 8 -13.62 11.20 -6.20
C GLU A 8 -12.56 10.15 -5.92
N LYS A 9 -11.45 10.19 -6.66
CA LYS A 9 -10.33 9.27 -6.45
C LYS A 9 -9.63 9.53 -5.12
N GLN A 10 -9.53 10.80 -4.71
CA GLN A 10 -8.89 11.17 -3.45
C GLN A 10 -9.67 10.68 -2.23
N ASP A 11 -10.99 10.61 -2.33
CA ASP A 11 -11.84 10.14 -1.22
C ASP A 11 -11.59 8.68 -0.87
N ASN A 12 -11.02 7.90 -1.80
CA ASN A 12 -10.72 6.49 -1.59
C ASN A 12 -9.30 6.27 -1.06
N ILE A 13 -8.47 7.29 -1.08
CA ILE A 13 -7.07 7.18 -0.65
C ILE A 13 -6.99 7.31 0.87
N VAL A 14 -6.38 6.32 1.49
CA VAL A 14 -6.17 6.30 2.95
C VAL A 14 -4.77 6.78 3.29
N ILE A 15 -3.77 6.30 2.57
CA ILE A 15 -2.38 6.67 2.74
C ILE A 15 -1.79 6.97 1.36
N SER A 16 -1.08 8.09 1.25
CA SER A 16 -0.33 8.42 0.04
C SER A 16 1.02 8.97 0.47
N GLN A 17 2.09 8.29 0.05
CA GLN A 17 3.45 8.64 0.46
C GLN A 17 4.38 8.66 -0.73
N GLU A 18 5.12 9.77 -0.88
CA GLU A 18 6.27 9.83 -1.77
C GLU A 18 7.53 9.76 -0.89
N PHE A 19 8.47 8.91 -1.25
CA PHE A 19 9.65 8.67 -0.42
C PHE A 19 10.82 9.55 -0.85
N ILE A 20 11.36 10.30 0.11
CA ILE A 20 12.52 11.17 -0.12
C ILE A 20 13.74 10.29 -0.42
N ASN A 21 14.46 10.63 -1.48
CA ASN A 21 15.64 9.88 -1.94
C ASN A 21 15.31 8.42 -2.28
N GLN A 22 14.04 8.11 -2.49
CA GLN A 22 13.58 6.75 -2.81
C GLN A 22 14.00 5.75 -1.73
N GLU A 23 13.87 6.14 -0.48
CA GLU A 23 14.22 5.32 0.68
C GLU A 23 13.09 5.29 1.70
N TRP A 24 12.83 4.10 2.25
CA TRP A 24 11.85 3.94 3.32
C TRP A 24 12.53 3.33 4.54
N SER A 25 12.72 4.15 5.56
CA SER A 25 13.32 3.71 6.81
C SER A 25 12.40 2.78 7.58
N ARG A 26 12.97 1.78 8.24
CA ARG A 26 12.23 0.82 9.06
C ARG A 26 11.40 1.49 10.15
N PHE A 27 11.85 2.62 10.65
CA PHE A 27 11.18 3.32 11.76
C PHE A 27 10.22 4.41 11.29
N GLU A 28 10.06 4.57 10.00
CA GLU A 28 9.11 5.50 9.42
C GLU A 28 7.80 4.79 9.11
N TYR A 29 6.87 4.87 10.05
CA TYR A 29 5.54 4.26 9.87
C TYR A 29 4.69 5.16 8.99
N LEU A 30 3.93 4.54 8.09
CA LEU A 30 2.97 5.27 7.24
C LEU A 30 1.60 5.18 7.91
N GLU A 31 0.96 6.32 8.09
CA GLU A 31 -0.33 6.37 8.79
C GLU A 31 -1.34 7.15 7.98
N GLY A 32 -2.60 6.75 8.10
CA GLY A 32 -3.71 7.43 7.46
C GLY A 32 -5.03 7.07 8.10
N GLN A 33 -6.07 7.78 7.71
CA GLN A 33 -7.40 7.60 8.28
C GLN A 33 -8.43 7.42 7.17
N TYR A 34 -9.45 6.63 7.48
CA TYR A 34 -10.60 6.47 6.61
C TYR A 34 -11.88 6.68 7.43
N LYS A 35 -12.69 7.67 7.04
CA LYS A 35 -13.94 7.97 7.71
C LYS A 35 -15.09 7.26 7.02
N LEU A 36 -15.82 6.43 7.76
CA LEU A 36 -16.97 5.71 7.27
C LEU A 36 -18.24 6.30 7.88
N SER A 37 -19.21 6.62 7.04
CA SER A 37 -20.49 7.20 7.49
C SER A 37 -21.70 6.32 7.16
N LYS A 38 -21.51 5.24 6.39
CA LYS A 38 -22.60 4.35 5.97
C LYS A 38 -22.28 2.89 6.29
N ALA A 39 -22.01 2.60 7.54
CA ALA A 39 -21.77 1.24 7.99
C ALA A 39 -23.10 0.46 8.07
N PRO A 40 -23.08 -0.87 7.85
CA PRO A 40 -21.91 -1.64 7.44
C PRO A 40 -21.59 -1.45 5.95
N SER A 41 -20.33 -1.50 5.61
CA SER A 41 -19.90 -1.40 4.21
C SER A 41 -18.78 -2.41 3.95
N ILE A 42 -18.69 -2.85 2.70
CA ILE A 42 -17.72 -3.84 2.27
C ILE A 42 -16.74 -3.19 1.31
N PHE A 43 -15.45 -3.31 1.59
CA PHE A 43 -14.39 -2.67 0.81
C PHE A 43 -13.31 -3.65 0.38
N ASP A 44 -12.69 -3.34 -0.74
CA ASP A 44 -11.41 -3.93 -1.13
C ASP A 44 -10.31 -2.96 -0.76
N ILE A 45 -9.25 -3.47 -0.16
CA ILE A 45 -8.07 -2.68 0.18
C ILE A 45 -6.99 -2.99 -0.84
N ILE A 46 -6.54 -1.97 -1.55
CA ILE A 46 -5.59 -2.08 -2.65
C ILE A 46 -4.42 -1.14 -2.41
N MET A 47 -3.22 -1.61 -2.75
CA MET A 47 -2.01 -0.81 -2.66
C MET A 47 -1.41 -0.63 -4.04
N GLU A 48 -1.08 0.61 -4.40
CA GLU A 48 -0.24 0.89 -5.55
C GLU A 48 1.15 1.25 -5.05
N VAL A 49 2.17 0.61 -5.60
CA VAL A 49 3.55 0.88 -5.24
C VAL A 49 4.37 1.06 -6.50
N THR A 50 5.25 2.05 -6.50
CA THR A 50 6.14 2.34 -7.62
C THR A 50 7.58 2.21 -7.15
N VAL A 51 8.36 1.41 -7.88
CA VAL A 51 9.75 1.13 -7.56
C VAL A 51 10.65 1.33 -8.79
N THR A 52 11.95 1.49 -8.53
CA THR A 52 12.97 1.60 -9.58
C THR A 52 13.79 0.32 -9.71
N ASP A 53 14.72 0.30 -10.65
CA ASP A 53 15.64 -0.84 -10.81
C ASP A 53 16.51 -1.10 -9.58
N GLU A 54 16.68 -0.13 -8.70
CA GLU A 54 17.48 -0.27 -7.48
C GLU A 54 16.77 -1.03 -6.36
N TYR A 55 15.47 -1.23 -6.49
CA TYR A 55 14.68 -1.91 -5.47
C TYR A 55 15.09 -3.38 -5.33
N PRO A 56 15.24 -3.95 -4.15
CA PRO A 56 15.02 -3.35 -2.82
C PRO A 56 16.27 -2.80 -2.16
N SER A 57 17.43 -2.93 -2.79
CA SER A 57 18.69 -2.48 -2.22
C SER A 57 19.67 -2.04 -3.30
N ARG A 58 20.37 -0.94 -3.03
CA ARG A 58 21.43 -0.43 -3.91
C ARG A 58 22.70 -1.28 -3.84
N TYR A 59 22.83 -2.07 -2.78
CA TYR A 59 24.07 -2.81 -2.49
C TYR A 59 24.00 -4.28 -2.86
N GLU A 60 22.79 -4.80 -3.07
CA GLU A 60 22.60 -6.20 -3.41
C GLU A 60 21.98 -6.33 -4.80
N THR A 61 22.82 -6.66 -5.76
CA THR A 61 22.40 -6.74 -7.16
C THR A 61 21.69 -8.05 -7.52
N HIS A 62 21.57 -8.99 -6.57
CA HIS A 62 21.06 -10.33 -6.84
C HIS A 62 19.78 -10.69 -6.09
N GLN A 63 18.99 -9.71 -5.70
CA GLN A 63 17.67 -9.97 -5.11
C GLN A 63 16.71 -10.40 -6.21
N GLN A 64 16.64 -11.70 -6.45
CA GLN A 64 15.85 -12.24 -7.56
C GLN A 64 14.36 -11.92 -7.49
N GLU A 65 13.76 -11.93 -6.30
CA GLU A 65 12.30 -11.82 -6.19
C GLU A 65 11.78 -10.44 -5.81
N ALA A 66 12.66 -9.52 -5.42
CA ALA A 66 12.32 -8.15 -5.03
C ALA A 66 11.12 -8.13 -4.06
N PRO A 67 11.29 -8.62 -2.83
CA PRO A 67 10.17 -8.76 -1.91
C PRO A 67 9.71 -7.41 -1.38
N LEU A 68 8.38 -7.24 -1.24
CA LEU A 68 7.78 -6.12 -0.53
C LEU A 68 7.09 -6.71 0.70
N SER A 69 7.70 -6.50 1.87
CA SER A 69 7.23 -7.05 3.15
C SER A 69 6.82 -5.93 4.08
N PHE A 70 5.60 -5.98 4.56
CA PHE A 70 5.07 -4.96 5.46
C PHE A 70 3.98 -5.53 6.36
N ASN A 71 3.69 -4.81 7.44
CA ASN A 71 2.55 -5.09 8.30
C ASN A 71 1.52 -3.99 8.13
N LEU A 72 0.26 -4.37 7.99
CA LEU A 72 -0.85 -3.43 7.97
C LEU A 72 -1.69 -3.64 9.23
N THR A 73 -1.90 -2.56 9.98
CA THR A 73 -2.78 -2.55 11.15
C THR A 73 -3.93 -1.58 10.89
N ILE A 74 -5.15 -2.04 11.16
CA ILE A 74 -6.36 -1.25 11.03
C ILE A 74 -7.02 -1.20 12.41
N LYS A 75 -7.13 0.00 12.99
CA LYS A 75 -7.82 0.21 14.27
C LYS A 75 -9.22 0.71 14.02
N ASN A 76 -10.20 0.05 14.65
CA ASN A 76 -11.60 0.42 14.55
C ASN A 76 -11.87 1.73 15.30
N PRO A 77 -12.99 2.42 14.97
CA PRO A 77 -13.40 3.61 15.71
C PRO A 77 -13.61 3.29 17.19
N ASN A 78 -13.38 4.29 18.05
CA ASN A 78 -13.64 4.20 19.49
C ASN A 78 -12.86 3.07 20.19
N SER A 79 -11.76 2.66 19.65
CA SER A 79 -10.92 1.59 20.22
C SER A 79 -11.65 0.26 20.40
N SER A 80 -12.64 -0.02 19.54
CA SER A 80 -13.45 -1.23 19.62
C SER A 80 -12.73 -2.48 19.10
N GLY A 81 -11.46 -2.36 18.73
CA GLY A 81 -10.65 -3.47 18.27
C GLY A 81 -9.73 -3.07 17.14
N SER A 82 -8.88 -4.01 16.77
CA SER A 82 -7.97 -3.81 15.65
C SER A 82 -7.69 -5.13 14.96
N ARG A 83 -7.22 -5.04 13.73
CA ARG A 83 -6.72 -6.19 12.99
C ARG A 83 -5.34 -5.86 12.44
N SER A 84 -4.44 -6.83 12.46
CA SER A 84 -3.07 -6.66 12.00
C SER A 84 -2.66 -7.88 11.20
N LYS A 85 -1.99 -7.66 10.06
CA LYS A 85 -1.57 -8.77 9.21
C LYS A 85 -0.27 -8.42 8.50
N ASP A 86 0.61 -9.40 8.37
CA ASP A 86 1.83 -9.30 7.59
C ASP A 86 1.57 -9.70 6.14
N PHE A 87 2.21 -8.97 5.23
CA PHE A 87 2.14 -9.22 3.79
C PHE A 87 3.53 -9.32 3.22
N ASN A 88 3.67 -10.19 2.22
CA ASN A 88 4.92 -10.34 1.49
C ASN A 88 4.58 -10.57 0.02
N PHE A 89 4.86 -9.58 -0.81
CA PHE A 89 4.66 -9.67 -2.25
C PHE A 89 6.01 -9.77 -2.95
N LYS A 90 6.07 -10.58 -3.99
CA LYS A 90 7.26 -10.70 -4.82
C LYS A 90 7.03 -9.88 -6.09
N LEU A 91 7.81 -8.83 -6.25
CA LEU A 91 7.66 -7.92 -7.39
C LEU A 91 8.36 -8.41 -8.65
N LYS A 92 9.22 -9.41 -8.51
CA LYS A 92 9.84 -10.14 -9.62
C LYS A 92 9.44 -11.59 -9.57
N ASP A 93 9.48 -12.25 -10.73
CA ASP A 93 9.26 -13.70 -10.79
C ASP A 93 10.52 -14.47 -10.39
N LYS A 94 10.46 -15.80 -10.49
CA LYS A 94 11.58 -16.67 -10.11
C LYS A 94 12.81 -16.48 -10.97
N GLU A 95 12.64 -15.94 -12.16
CA GLU A 95 13.73 -15.68 -13.11
C GLU A 95 14.30 -14.28 -12.96
N GLY A 96 13.81 -13.49 -12.00
CA GLY A 96 14.26 -12.14 -11.75
C GLY A 96 13.68 -11.10 -12.70
N ILE A 97 12.56 -11.41 -13.33
CA ILE A 97 11.89 -10.50 -14.26
C ILE A 97 10.79 -9.76 -13.51
N TRP A 98 10.76 -8.44 -13.68
CA TRP A 98 9.72 -7.60 -13.05
C TRP A 98 8.33 -8.02 -13.53
N ARG A 99 7.39 -8.08 -12.58
CA ARG A 99 5.99 -8.45 -12.86
C ARG A 99 5.15 -7.26 -13.34
N ALA A 100 5.79 -6.18 -13.75
CA ALA A 100 5.15 -5.01 -14.31
C ALA A 100 6.00 -4.46 -15.44
N GLU A 101 5.37 -3.70 -16.32
CA GLU A 101 6.06 -3.06 -17.42
C GLU A 101 6.77 -1.79 -16.95
N LYS A 102 8.00 -1.57 -17.43
CA LYS A 102 8.77 -0.38 -17.11
C LYS A 102 8.22 0.82 -17.85
N LYS A 103 7.89 1.88 -17.12
CA LYS A 103 7.44 3.15 -17.68
C LYS A 103 8.17 4.28 -16.99
N GLU A 104 8.78 5.16 -17.79
CA GLU A 104 9.51 6.32 -17.26
C GLU A 104 10.54 5.96 -16.17
N GLY A 105 11.23 4.86 -16.37
CA GLY A 105 12.27 4.42 -15.45
C GLY A 105 11.80 3.74 -14.18
N ALA A 106 10.51 3.39 -14.11
CA ALA A 106 9.95 2.81 -12.91
C ALA A 106 8.92 1.72 -13.22
N TYR A 107 8.59 0.94 -12.19
CA TYR A 107 7.59 -0.14 -12.26
C TYR A 107 6.51 0.15 -11.24
N THR A 108 5.25 0.15 -11.68
CA THR A 108 4.10 0.38 -10.80
C THR A 108 3.28 -0.89 -10.67
N PHE A 109 2.99 -1.27 -9.44
CA PHE A 109 2.23 -2.47 -9.11
C PHE A 109 0.94 -2.09 -8.41
N ARG A 110 -0.13 -2.77 -8.76
CA ARG A 110 -1.41 -2.65 -8.08
C ARG A 110 -1.67 -3.96 -7.36
N LEU A 111 -1.53 -3.96 -6.03
CA LEU A 111 -1.54 -5.16 -5.20
C LEU A 111 -2.86 -5.28 -4.45
N PRO A 112 -3.56 -6.42 -4.59
CA PRO A 112 -4.74 -6.69 -3.78
C PRO A 112 -4.30 -7.09 -2.37
N ILE A 113 -4.60 -6.23 -1.39
CA ILE A 113 -4.21 -6.46 0.00
C ILE A 113 -5.26 -7.29 0.72
N MET A 114 -6.50 -6.81 0.70
CA MET A 114 -7.63 -7.52 1.30
C MET A 114 -8.85 -7.35 0.41
N SER A 115 -9.61 -8.43 0.24
CA SER A 115 -10.86 -8.40 -0.53
C SER A 115 -12.04 -8.53 0.41
N GLU A 116 -13.10 -7.77 0.11
CA GLU A 116 -14.38 -7.87 0.80
C GLU A 116 -14.27 -7.75 2.32
N VAL A 117 -13.56 -6.72 2.76
CA VAL A 117 -13.45 -6.40 4.18
C VAL A 117 -14.71 -5.67 4.63
N THR A 118 -15.38 -6.21 5.64
CA THR A 118 -16.56 -5.57 6.20
C THR A 118 -16.16 -4.63 7.32
N LEU A 119 -16.57 -3.37 7.21
CA LEU A 119 -16.42 -2.38 8.25
C LEU A 119 -17.80 -2.12 8.85
N ASN A 120 -17.97 -2.51 10.12
CA ASN A 120 -19.28 -2.56 10.77
C ASN A 120 -19.68 -1.29 11.51
N GLU A 121 -18.75 -0.41 11.78
CA GLU A 121 -18.98 0.78 12.57
C GLU A 121 -18.74 2.06 11.77
N ASN A 122 -19.56 3.07 12.03
CA ASN A 122 -19.28 4.41 11.53
C ASN A 122 -18.17 5.04 12.37
N GLY A 123 -17.41 5.92 11.77
CA GLY A 123 -16.35 6.64 12.46
C GLY A 123 -15.03 6.59 11.72
N ILE A 124 -13.96 6.89 12.42
CA ILE A 124 -12.62 6.99 11.85
C ILE A 124 -11.84 5.70 12.11
N TYR A 125 -11.42 5.07 11.03
CA TYR A 125 -10.51 3.92 11.05
C TYR A 125 -9.09 4.43 10.87
N ASN A 126 -8.17 3.98 11.69
CA ASN A 126 -6.77 4.37 11.62
C ASN A 126 -5.95 3.24 11.01
N PHE A 127 -5.23 3.55 9.94
CA PHE A 127 -4.40 2.60 9.21
C PHE A 127 -2.94 2.91 9.46
N LYS A 128 -2.15 1.87 9.69
CA LYS A 128 -0.70 2.00 9.86
C LYS A 128 0.00 0.91 9.06
N ILE A 129 1.00 1.33 8.29
CA ILE A 129 1.87 0.41 7.55
C ILE A 129 3.26 0.48 8.13
N GLU A 130 3.81 -0.68 8.46
CA GLU A 130 5.14 -0.83 9.01
C GLU A 130 6.01 -1.62 8.05
N ASN A 131 7.16 -1.07 7.70
CA ASN A 131 8.14 -1.72 6.84
C ASN A 131 8.77 -2.90 7.55
N LYS A 132 8.69 -4.10 6.96
CA LYS A 132 9.25 -5.33 7.52
C LYS A 132 10.45 -5.83 6.75
N TYR A 133 11.00 -5.04 5.83
CA TYR A 133 12.20 -5.43 5.12
C TYR A 133 13.37 -5.62 6.11
N PRO A 134 14.14 -6.73 6.01
CA PRO A 134 15.17 -7.04 7.01
C PRO A 134 16.31 -6.03 7.08
N LYS A 135 16.57 -5.32 6.00
CA LYS A 135 17.66 -4.33 5.94
C LYS A 135 17.09 -2.93 5.91
N ASP A 136 17.81 -1.99 6.48
CA ASP A 136 17.38 -0.61 6.58
C ASP A 136 18.39 0.31 5.89
N PRO A 137 17.95 1.20 4.99
CA PRO A 137 16.56 1.40 4.54
C PRO A 137 16.18 0.49 3.37
N LEU A 138 14.87 0.42 3.07
CA LEU A 138 14.39 -0.16 1.83
C LEU A 138 14.63 0.87 0.73
N CYS A 139 15.38 0.49 -0.29
CA CYS A 139 15.80 1.41 -1.35
C CYS A 139 15.03 1.19 -2.65
N GLY A 140 15.04 2.22 -3.50
CA GLY A 140 14.41 2.11 -4.82
C GLY A 140 12.89 2.19 -4.79
N ILE A 141 12.31 2.64 -3.68
CA ILE A 141 10.87 2.83 -3.57
C ILE A 141 10.52 4.31 -3.76
N LYS A 142 9.70 4.60 -4.77
CA LYS A 142 9.33 5.99 -5.10
C LYS A 142 8.09 6.44 -4.37
N SER A 143 7.03 5.62 -4.38
CA SER A 143 5.74 6.01 -3.81
C SER A 143 4.90 4.80 -3.44
N MET A 144 3.97 5.03 -2.53
CA MET A 144 3.01 4.01 -2.11
C MET A 144 1.69 4.69 -1.80
N THR A 145 0.60 4.11 -2.29
CA THR A 145 -0.76 4.59 -2.05
C THR A 145 -1.62 3.42 -1.59
N LEU A 146 -2.29 3.58 -0.45
CA LEU A 146 -3.24 2.59 0.05
C LEU A 146 -4.64 3.14 -0.13
N MET A 147 -5.53 2.34 -0.72
CA MET A 147 -6.88 2.73 -1.05
C MET A 147 -7.91 1.76 -0.50
N CYS A 148 -9.06 2.29 -0.07
CA CYS A 148 -10.26 1.52 0.24
C CYS A 148 -11.27 1.76 -0.88
N ILE A 149 -11.61 0.72 -1.61
CA ILE A 149 -12.54 0.80 -2.74
C ILE A 149 -13.79 -0.01 -2.40
N ASP A 150 -14.95 0.59 -2.60
CA ASP A 150 -16.23 -0.08 -2.33
C ASP A 150 -16.34 -1.31 -3.23
N SER A 151 -16.52 -2.48 -2.60
CA SER A 151 -16.54 -3.76 -3.32
C SER A 151 -17.67 -3.89 -4.33
N LYS A 152 -18.77 -3.15 -4.15
CA LYS A 152 -19.88 -3.20 -5.10
C LYS A 152 -19.52 -2.66 -6.48
N TRP A 153 -18.45 -1.86 -6.59
CA TRP A 153 -17.97 -1.33 -7.86
C TRP A 153 -17.07 -2.31 -8.63
N LYS A 154 -16.87 -3.49 -8.08
CA LYS A 154 -16.03 -4.52 -8.65
C LYS A 154 -16.71 -5.25 -9.82
N TYR A 155 -18.03 -5.19 -9.87
CA TYR A 155 -18.83 -5.94 -10.82
C TYR A 155 -19.60 -5.05 -11.79
#